data_fd60e648bd20e64f51c5abd133746565
#
_entry.id   fd60e648bd20e64f51c5abd133746565
#
_cell.length_a   1.000
_cell.length_b   1.000
_cell.length_c   1.000
_cell.angle_alpha   90.00
_cell.angle_beta   90.00
_cell.angle_gamma   90.00
#
_symmetry.space_group_name_H-M   'P 1'
#
loop_
_entity.id
_entity.type
_entity.pdbx_description
1 polymer ?
#
loop_
_entity_poly.entity_id
_entity_poly.type
_entity_poly.pdbx_seq_one_letter_code
_entity_poly.pdbx_strand_id
1 'polypeptide(L)'
;MMWGHEFDRKSIHEIEKMTIYDKEAYISQLRDYYVKLPFDKTKLLRCERIHKILVHIIGRAILWGIKIDVRGNEKFPINQNVVFVCNHKRAFDIPLMHIVLKNRMPHFLIKKECESGMWGGILRNIGTIFVQREDKKSCEEAISVLIHNLVHGEDVVIFPEGTRNRTQQLLLPLKKGAVYVSQVSQKPVVPIAIKKYGRKYVVNIGNKIVFETKESVRAGTVRLRHILEGLLLEI
;
A
#
# COMPACT_ATOMS: atom_id res chain seq x y z
N MET A 1 -2.25 17.30 14.39
CA MET A 1 -3.07 17.84 13.29
C MET A 1 -2.13 18.56 12.33
N MET A 2 -1.75 17.90 11.23
CA MET A 2 -0.70 18.44 10.31
C MET A 2 -1.25 18.89 8.95
N TRP A 3 -2.57 18.85 8.75
CA TRP A 3 -3.15 19.09 7.44
C TRP A 3 -4.22 20.16 7.58
N GLY A 4 -3.90 21.37 7.11
CA GLY A 4 -4.84 22.51 7.14
C GLY A 4 -6.13 22.24 6.37
N HIS A 5 -7.22 22.86 6.81
CA HIS A 5 -8.59 22.71 6.31
C HIS A 5 -8.85 23.37 4.93
N GLU A 6 -7.83 23.55 4.09
CA GLU A 6 -7.97 24.38 2.87
C GLU A 6 -8.46 23.62 1.61
N PHE A 7 -8.58 22.29 1.65
CA PHE A 7 -9.08 21.55 0.50
C PHE A 7 -10.32 20.76 0.85
N ASP A 8 -11.44 21.04 0.17
CA ASP A 8 -12.71 20.30 0.32
C ASP A 8 -12.57 18.90 -0.28
N ARG A 9 -12.30 17.92 0.59
CA ARG A 9 -12.06 16.53 0.20
C ARG A 9 -13.37 15.77 0.04
N LYS A 10 -13.66 15.41 -1.20
CA LYS A 10 -14.80 14.56 -1.52
C LYS A 10 -14.51 13.10 -1.19
N SER A 11 -15.50 12.39 -0.69
CA SER A 11 -15.43 10.95 -0.49
C SER A 11 -15.35 10.21 -1.84
N ILE A 12 -14.83 8.97 -1.83
CA ILE A 12 -14.79 8.14 -3.04
C ILE A 12 -16.18 8.00 -3.67
N HIS A 13 -17.24 7.94 -2.86
CA HIS A 13 -18.61 7.83 -3.34
C HIS A 13 -19.09 9.10 -4.07
N GLU A 14 -18.73 10.28 -3.58
CA GLU A 14 -19.05 11.55 -4.25
C GLU A 14 -18.27 11.68 -5.55
N ILE A 15 -17.00 11.29 -5.57
CA ILE A 15 -16.15 11.32 -6.77
C ILE A 15 -16.69 10.36 -7.85
N GLU A 16 -17.22 9.20 -7.47
CA GLU A 16 -17.82 8.26 -8.42
C GLU A 16 -19.10 8.76 -9.07
N LYS A 17 -19.76 9.78 -8.48
CA LYS A 17 -20.97 10.44 -9.06
C LYS A 17 -20.64 11.61 -9.98
N MET A 18 -19.40 12.07 -10.02
CA MET A 18 -18.98 13.19 -10.86
C MET A 18 -18.95 12.77 -12.33
N THR A 19 -19.11 13.76 -13.22
CA THR A 19 -18.81 13.55 -14.64
C THR A 19 -17.32 13.22 -14.81
N ILE A 20 -16.94 12.64 -15.93
CA ILE A 20 -15.54 12.31 -16.22
C ILE A 20 -14.66 13.56 -16.15
N TYR A 21 -15.10 14.66 -16.74
CA TYR A 21 -14.36 15.92 -16.76
C TYR A 21 -14.21 16.53 -15.36
N ASP A 22 -15.28 16.57 -14.57
CA ASP A 22 -15.23 17.10 -13.20
C ASP A 22 -14.34 16.23 -12.32
N LYS A 23 -14.38 14.92 -12.50
CA LYS A 23 -13.54 13.97 -11.77
C LYS A 23 -12.05 14.17 -12.09
N GLU A 24 -11.69 14.30 -13.37
CA GLU A 24 -10.31 14.56 -13.78
C GLU A 24 -9.79 15.89 -13.25
N ALA A 25 -10.58 16.95 -13.36
CA ALA A 25 -10.24 18.26 -12.81
C ALA A 25 -10.06 18.21 -11.29
N TYR A 26 -10.98 17.57 -10.57
CA TYR A 26 -10.90 17.42 -9.13
C TYR A 26 -9.66 16.62 -8.69
N ILE A 27 -9.38 15.49 -9.34
CA ILE A 27 -8.21 14.65 -9.03
C ILE A 27 -6.91 15.41 -9.31
N SER A 28 -6.84 16.18 -10.40
CA SER A 28 -5.68 17.03 -10.70
C SER A 28 -5.45 18.08 -9.62
N GLN A 29 -6.49 18.81 -9.22
CA GLN A 29 -6.40 19.80 -8.13
C GLN A 29 -6.02 19.15 -6.79
N LEU A 30 -6.58 18.01 -6.47
CA LEU A 30 -6.27 17.27 -5.24
C LEU A 30 -4.81 16.80 -5.24
N ARG A 31 -4.31 16.31 -6.37
CA ARG A 31 -2.90 15.92 -6.52
C ARG A 31 -1.97 17.13 -6.35
N ASP A 32 -2.28 18.26 -7.00
CA ASP A 32 -1.48 19.49 -6.92
C ASP A 32 -1.46 20.01 -5.48
N TYR A 33 -2.56 19.91 -4.76
CA TYR A 33 -2.62 20.19 -3.32
C TYR A 33 -1.60 19.35 -2.54
N TYR A 34 -1.58 18.02 -2.75
CA TYR A 34 -0.63 17.15 -2.04
C TYR A 34 0.83 17.39 -2.43
N VAL A 35 1.12 17.74 -3.68
CA VAL A 35 2.47 18.08 -4.15
C VAL A 35 3.02 19.34 -3.47
N LYS A 36 2.15 20.31 -3.19
CA LYS A 36 2.53 21.57 -2.52
C LYS A 36 2.71 21.45 -1.01
N LEU A 37 2.20 20.38 -0.39
CA LEU A 37 2.37 20.19 1.04
C LEU A 37 3.83 19.90 1.40
N PRO A 38 4.33 20.42 2.54
CA PRO A 38 5.71 20.19 2.95
C PRO A 38 5.99 18.71 3.19
N PHE A 39 7.13 18.24 2.70
CA PHE A 39 7.60 16.87 2.88
C PHE A 39 8.98 16.84 3.50
N ASP A 40 9.09 16.35 4.73
CA ASP A 40 10.36 16.28 5.46
C ASP A 40 11.17 15.02 5.07
N LYS A 41 11.96 15.18 4.00
CA LYS A 41 12.89 14.13 3.55
C LYS A 41 14.02 13.85 4.54
N THR A 42 14.43 14.82 5.33
CA THR A 42 15.61 14.67 6.21
C THR A 42 15.33 13.70 7.35
N LYS A 43 14.12 13.77 7.90
CA LYS A 43 13.64 12.83 8.92
C LYS A 43 13.56 11.39 8.38
N LEU A 44 13.16 11.23 7.12
CA LEU A 44 13.08 9.94 6.43
C LEU A 44 14.47 9.34 6.19
N LEU A 45 15.39 10.09 5.61
CA LEU A 45 16.74 9.64 5.23
C LEU A 45 17.58 9.21 6.45
N ARG A 46 17.40 9.85 7.59
CA ARG A 46 18.13 9.53 8.84
C ARG A 46 17.72 8.17 9.41
N CYS A 47 16.44 7.83 9.28
CA CYS A 47 15.90 6.53 9.66
C CYS A 47 16.21 5.43 8.63
N GLU A 48 16.36 5.79 7.36
CA GLU A 48 16.39 4.85 6.23
C GLU A 48 17.54 3.82 6.31
N ARG A 49 18.76 4.26 6.63
CA ARG A 49 19.93 3.36 6.65
C ARG A 49 19.88 2.36 7.80
N ILE A 50 19.65 2.84 9.01
CA ILE A 50 19.55 2.00 10.22
C ILE A 50 18.34 1.07 10.08
N HIS A 51 17.27 1.60 9.53
CA HIS A 51 16.03 0.91 9.31
C HIS A 51 16.17 -0.24 8.30
N LYS A 52 16.73 0.00 7.11
CA LYS A 52 16.97 -1.07 6.10
C LYS A 52 17.70 -2.25 6.73
N ILE A 53 18.73 -1.98 7.55
CA ILE A 53 19.49 -3.00 8.24
C ILE A 53 18.64 -3.72 9.29
N LEU A 54 17.98 -2.97 10.18
CA LEU A 54 17.17 -3.55 11.27
C LEU A 54 16.00 -4.37 10.76
N VAL A 55 15.22 -3.82 9.81
CA VAL A 55 14.07 -4.54 9.24
C VAL A 55 14.52 -5.78 8.48
N HIS A 56 15.63 -5.71 7.77
CA HIS A 56 16.16 -6.86 7.06
C HIS A 56 16.64 -7.96 8.02
N ILE A 57 17.38 -7.59 9.08
CA ILE A 57 17.84 -8.54 10.11
C ILE A 57 16.66 -9.12 10.87
N ILE A 58 15.75 -8.28 11.37
CA ILE A 58 14.58 -8.72 12.14
C ILE A 58 13.65 -9.56 11.25
N GLY A 59 13.39 -9.11 10.02
CA GLY A 59 12.58 -9.86 9.07
C GLY A 59 13.14 -11.24 8.77
N ARG A 60 14.46 -11.35 8.57
CA ARG A 60 15.13 -12.64 8.37
C ARG A 60 15.15 -13.51 9.61
N ALA A 61 15.34 -12.93 10.81
CA ALA A 61 15.27 -13.67 12.06
C ALA A 61 13.87 -14.25 12.31
N ILE A 62 12.81 -13.47 12.05
CA ILE A 62 11.42 -13.92 12.15
C ILE A 62 11.12 -15.02 11.12
N LEU A 63 11.70 -14.93 9.94
CA LEU A 63 11.50 -15.88 8.84
C LEU A 63 12.58 -16.99 8.81
N TRP A 64 13.42 -17.08 9.84
CA TRP A 64 14.50 -18.09 9.90
C TRP A 64 13.95 -19.50 9.72
N GLY A 65 14.59 -20.24 8.81
CA GLY A 65 14.16 -21.59 8.43
C GLY A 65 12.93 -21.64 7.52
N ILE A 66 12.46 -20.51 7.03
CA ILE A 66 11.41 -20.40 6.03
C ILE A 66 12.05 -20.15 4.66
N LYS A 67 11.69 -20.98 3.67
CA LYS A 67 12.10 -20.76 2.28
C LYS A 67 11.21 -19.70 1.64
N ILE A 68 11.80 -18.77 0.89
CA ILE A 68 11.07 -17.74 0.15
C ILE A 68 11.39 -17.92 -1.33
N ASP A 69 10.37 -18.22 -2.12
CA ASP A 69 10.42 -18.34 -3.58
C ASP A 69 9.74 -17.10 -4.17
N VAL A 70 10.50 -16.24 -4.82
CA VAL A 70 9.99 -14.99 -5.39
C VAL A 70 10.04 -15.08 -6.91
N ARG A 71 8.89 -14.89 -7.55
CA ARG A 71 8.71 -14.92 -9.01
C ARG A 71 8.33 -13.53 -9.51
N GLY A 72 8.81 -13.15 -10.67
CA GLY A 72 8.49 -11.86 -11.29
C GLY A 72 9.27 -10.67 -10.73
N ASN A 73 10.44 -10.88 -10.13
CA ASN A 73 11.29 -9.78 -9.63
C ASN A 73 11.67 -8.77 -10.71
N GLU A 74 11.79 -9.20 -11.96
CA GLU A 74 12.05 -8.37 -13.13
C GLU A 74 10.94 -7.38 -13.46
N LYS A 75 9.74 -7.60 -12.93
CA LYS A 75 8.57 -6.75 -13.13
C LYS A 75 8.55 -5.51 -12.22
N PHE A 76 9.48 -5.41 -11.26
CA PHE A 76 9.58 -4.21 -10.43
C PHE A 76 10.04 -3.00 -11.26
N PRO A 77 9.31 -1.89 -11.23
CA PRO A 77 9.76 -0.65 -11.86
C PRO A 77 11.03 -0.13 -11.18
N ILE A 78 12.10 0.12 -11.94
CA ILE A 78 13.42 0.47 -11.40
C ILE A 78 13.45 1.92 -10.90
N ASN A 79 12.93 2.87 -11.66
CA ASN A 79 13.05 4.32 -11.39
C ASN A 79 11.69 4.98 -11.14
N GLN A 80 10.74 4.24 -10.61
CA GLN A 80 9.39 4.74 -10.35
C GLN A 80 8.90 4.22 -9.01
N ASN A 81 8.33 5.12 -8.19
CA ASN A 81 7.60 4.73 -7.00
C ASN A 81 6.20 4.22 -7.36
N VAL A 82 5.70 3.31 -6.55
CA VAL A 82 4.49 2.55 -6.87
C VAL A 82 3.63 2.26 -5.64
N VAL A 83 2.39 1.88 -5.89
CA VAL A 83 1.50 1.27 -4.90
C VAL A 83 1.66 -0.24 -5.00
N PHE A 84 2.30 -0.87 -4.03
CA PHE A 84 2.29 -2.32 -3.92
C PHE A 84 0.97 -2.78 -3.33
N VAL A 85 0.29 -3.70 -3.98
CA VAL A 85 -0.97 -4.24 -3.51
C VAL A 85 -0.86 -5.74 -3.32
N CYS A 86 -1.09 -6.22 -2.09
CA CYS A 86 -0.85 -7.59 -1.72
C CYS A 86 -2.03 -8.20 -0.96
N ASN A 87 -2.35 -9.48 -1.17
CA ASN A 87 -3.27 -10.23 -0.32
C ASN A 87 -2.71 -10.37 1.11
N HIS A 88 -3.57 -10.52 2.10
CA HIS A 88 -3.16 -10.54 3.51
C HIS A 88 -3.78 -11.72 4.28
N LYS A 89 -2.98 -12.74 4.52
CA LYS A 89 -3.42 -13.92 5.30
C LYS A 89 -2.76 -14.02 6.67
N ARG A 90 -1.54 -13.49 6.85
CA ARG A 90 -0.74 -13.72 8.05
C ARG A 90 -0.05 -12.43 8.53
N ALA A 91 0.24 -12.37 9.83
CA ALA A 91 1.01 -11.24 10.40
C ALA A 91 2.42 -11.12 9.79
N PHE A 92 2.99 -12.25 9.37
CA PHE A 92 4.31 -12.30 8.74
C PHE A 92 4.36 -11.80 7.30
N ASP A 93 3.24 -11.44 6.68
CA ASP A 93 3.24 -10.89 5.32
C ASP A 93 3.98 -9.54 5.27
N ILE A 94 3.93 -8.74 6.36
CA ILE A 94 4.63 -7.45 6.45
C ILE A 94 6.15 -7.62 6.43
N PRO A 95 6.79 -8.36 7.36
CA PRO A 95 8.23 -8.60 7.30
C PRO A 95 8.65 -9.34 6.02
N LEU A 96 7.82 -10.22 5.48
CA LEU A 96 8.07 -10.86 4.19
C LEU A 96 8.16 -9.82 3.07
N MET A 97 7.23 -8.86 3.02
CA MET A 97 7.25 -7.80 2.02
C MET A 97 8.52 -6.94 2.12
N HIS A 98 9.01 -6.62 3.32
CA HIS A 98 10.29 -5.93 3.48
C HIS A 98 11.47 -6.71 2.89
N ILE A 99 11.47 -8.04 3.03
CA ILE A 99 12.51 -8.90 2.43
C ILE A 99 12.39 -8.95 0.90
N VAL A 100 11.17 -9.07 0.39
CA VAL A 100 10.89 -9.16 -1.05
C VAL A 100 11.23 -7.85 -1.75
N LEU A 101 10.87 -6.71 -1.15
CA LEU A 101 11.09 -5.38 -1.72
C LEU A 101 12.55 -4.89 -1.56
N LYS A 102 13.40 -5.64 -0.86
CA LYS A 102 14.85 -5.40 -0.72
C LYS A 102 15.22 -3.96 -0.35
N ASN A 103 15.57 -3.16 -1.36
CA ASN A 103 16.08 -1.79 -1.19
C ASN A 103 14.99 -0.73 -1.13
N ARG A 104 13.72 -1.12 -1.27
CA ARG A 104 12.57 -0.23 -1.15
C ARG A 104 12.08 -0.20 0.28
N MET A 105 11.66 0.96 0.74
CA MET A 105 11.18 1.20 2.10
C MET A 105 9.74 1.69 2.06
N PRO A 106 8.80 0.82 1.67
CA PRO A 106 7.42 1.25 1.51
C PRO A 106 6.76 1.53 2.86
N HIS A 107 5.85 2.49 2.86
CA HIS A 107 4.98 2.77 3.99
C HIS A 107 3.83 1.77 4.04
N PHE A 108 3.57 1.20 5.21
CA PHE A 108 2.49 0.24 5.43
C PHE A 108 1.33 0.85 6.19
N LEU A 109 0.11 0.47 5.84
CA LEU A 109 -1.07 0.72 6.66
C LEU A 109 -1.23 -0.38 7.70
N ILE A 110 -1.16 -0.02 8.98
CA ILE A 110 -1.29 -0.96 10.10
C ILE A 110 -2.40 -0.48 11.05
N LYS A 111 -3.08 -1.41 11.70
CA LYS A 111 -4.08 -1.10 12.73
C LYS A 111 -3.50 -0.23 13.84
N LYS A 112 -4.25 0.78 14.30
CA LYS A 112 -3.83 1.73 15.35
C LYS A 112 -3.51 1.05 16.67
N GLU A 113 -4.16 -0.04 17.00
CA GLU A 113 -3.90 -0.80 18.23
C GLU A 113 -2.48 -1.39 18.30
N CYS A 114 -1.82 -1.54 17.14
CA CYS A 114 -0.42 -1.97 17.07
C CYS A 114 0.57 -0.86 17.49
N GLU A 115 0.13 0.39 17.55
CA GLU A 115 0.95 1.55 17.91
C GLU A 115 1.37 1.53 19.38
N SER A 116 0.49 1.11 20.28
CA SER A 116 0.73 1.01 21.72
C SER A 116 1.38 -0.32 22.12
N GLY A 117 1.50 -1.28 21.20
CA GLY A 117 2.11 -2.58 21.46
C GLY A 117 3.64 -2.52 21.59
N MET A 118 4.23 -3.61 22.03
CA MET A 118 5.70 -3.79 22.22
C MET A 118 6.53 -3.38 20.99
N TRP A 119 5.98 -3.52 19.79
CA TRP A 119 6.61 -3.17 18.52
C TRP A 119 6.28 -1.75 18.01
N GLY A 120 5.42 -1.00 18.73
CA GLY A 120 4.91 0.29 18.26
C GLY A 120 6.00 1.32 18.01
N GLY A 121 7.04 1.36 18.83
CA GLY A 121 8.20 2.23 18.62
C GLY A 121 8.94 1.92 17.32
N ILE A 122 9.17 0.64 17.04
CA ILE A 122 9.80 0.20 15.78
C ILE A 122 8.89 0.54 14.61
N LEU A 123 7.60 0.21 14.69
CA LEU A 123 6.63 0.47 13.64
C LEU A 123 6.55 1.97 13.28
N ARG A 124 6.58 2.87 14.27
CA ARG A 124 6.63 4.33 14.01
C ARG A 124 7.88 4.73 13.23
N ASN A 125 9.03 4.19 13.62
CA ASN A 125 10.30 4.51 12.96
C ASN A 125 10.44 3.94 11.56
N ILE A 126 9.59 2.98 11.17
CA ILE A 126 9.56 2.38 9.83
C ILE A 126 8.55 3.04 8.88
N GLY A 127 8.10 4.25 9.19
CA GLY A 127 7.18 4.96 8.34
C GLY A 127 5.79 4.31 8.26
N THR A 128 5.42 3.53 9.28
CA THR A 128 4.08 2.93 9.36
C THR A 128 3.01 3.99 9.54
N ILE A 129 1.96 3.87 8.77
CA ILE A 129 0.75 4.70 8.86
C ILE A 129 -0.28 3.92 9.68
N PHE A 130 -0.63 4.46 10.85
CA PHE A 130 -1.61 3.83 11.72
C PHE A 130 -3.02 4.26 11.35
N VAL A 131 -3.95 3.31 11.27
CA VAL A 131 -5.34 3.57 10.90
C VAL A 131 -6.32 2.86 11.83
N GLN A 132 -7.29 3.60 12.33
CA GLN A 132 -8.46 3.06 13.00
C GLN A 132 -9.52 2.75 11.94
N ARG A 133 -9.66 1.49 11.59
CA ARG A 133 -10.41 1.04 10.39
C ARG A 133 -11.91 1.24 10.51
N GLU A 134 -12.40 1.32 11.72
CA GLU A 134 -13.81 1.56 12.08
C GLU A 134 -14.17 3.05 12.04
N ASP A 135 -13.17 3.94 12.06
CA ASP A 135 -13.33 5.38 11.98
C ASP A 135 -13.09 5.86 10.54
N LYS A 136 -14.14 6.43 9.92
CA LYS A 136 -14.11 6.96 8.56
C LYS A 136 -13.06 8.07 8.42
N LYS A 137 -12.98 8.99 9.39
CA LYS A 137 -12.03 10.10 9.38
C LYS A 137 -10.58 9.60 9.42
N SER A 138 -10.29 8.63 10.30
CA SER A 138 -8.97 7.99 10.37
C SER A 138 -8.59 7.30 9.06
N CYS A 139 -9.56 6.66 8.38
CA CYS A 139 -9.33 6.05 7.06
C CYS A 139 -9.02 7.10 5.99
N GLU A 140 -9.73 8.22 5.97
CA GLU A 140 -9.52 9.33 5.02
C GLU A 140 -8.15 10.00 5.26
N GLU A 141 -7.78 10.22 6.51
CA GLU A 141 -6.46 10.74 6.89
C GLU A 141 -5.34 9.79 6.43
N ALA A 142 -5.49 8.49 6.67
CA ALA A 142 -4.51 7.50 6.25
C ALA A 142 -4.34 7.45 4.72
N ILE A 143 -5.43 7.51 3.96
CA ILE A 143 -5.40 7.62 2.49
C ILE A 143 -4.68 8.89 2.05
N SER A 144 -4.92 10.02 2.71
CA SER A 144 -4.26 11.29 2.43
C SER A 144 -2.73 11.20 2.63
N VAL A 145 -2.29 10.56 3.71
CA VAL A 145 -0.86 10.33 3.96
C VAL A 145 -0.24 9.41 2.90
N LEU A 146 -0.95 8.37 2.46
CA LEU A 146 -0.47 7.50 1.37
C LEU A 146 -0.27 8.27 0.06
N ILE A 147 -1.25 9.11 -0.32
CA ILE A 147 -1.15 9.92 -1.54
C ILE A 147 0.02 10.90 -1.41
N HIS A 148 0.14 11.58 -0.27
CA HIS A 148 1.23 12.52 -0.02
C HIS A 148 2.62 11.85 -0.14
N ASN A 149 2.81 10.67 0.44
CA ASN A 149 4.06 9.93 0.32
C ASN A 149 4.36 9.56 -1.14
N LEU A 150 3.35 9.08 -1.87
CA LEU A 150 3.50 8.70 -3.27
C LEU A 150 3.87 9.87 -4.19
N VAL A 151 3.25 11.04 -4.02
CA VAL A 151 3.58 12.21 -4.86
C VAL A 151 4.98 12.75 -4.56
N HIS A 152 5.53 12.47 -3.38
CA HIS A 152 6.88 12.85 -2.97
C HIS A 152 7.95 11.77 -3.22
N GLY A 153 7.60 10.69 -3.93
CA GLY A 153 8.57 9.70 -4.40
C GLY A 153 8.71 8.46 -3.52
N GLU A 154 7.86 8.30 -2.49
CA GLU A 154 7.88 7.14 -1.61
C GLU A 154 6.97 6.02 -2.10
N ASP A 155 7.34 4.76 -1.83
CA ASP A 155 6.50 3.60 -2.09
C ASP A 155 5.51 3.36 -0.97
N VAL A 156 4.36 2.76 -1.27
CA VAL A 156 3.39 2.32 -0.27
C VAL A 156 2.98 0.87 -0.47
N VAL A 157 2.63 0.17 0.60
CA VAL A 157 2.03 -1.17 0.55
C VAL A 157 0.62 -1.11 1.11
N ILE A 158 -0.33 -1.58 0.33
CA ILE A 158 -1.73 -1.67 0.72
C ILE A 158 -2.18 -3.13 0.66
N PHE A 159 -2.76 -3.60 1.76
CA PHE A 159 -3.51 -4.84 1.81
C PHE A 159 -4.99 -4.53 1.54
N PRO A 160 -5.50 -4.71 0.31
CA PRO A 160 -6.78 -4.15 -0.11
C PRO A 160 -7.97 -4.80 0.57
N GLU A 161 -7.80 -5.98 1.16
CA GLU A 161 -8.81 -6.66 1.97
C GLU A 161 -9.14 -5.88 3.27
N GLY A 162 -8.24 -5.00 3.69
CA GLY A 162 -8.38 -4.19 4.89
C GLY A 162 -8.34 -4.99 6.20
N THR A 163 -8.16 -6.29 6.14
CA THR A 163 -7.99 -7.20 7.29
C THR A 163 -7.27 -8.47 6.84
N ARG A 164 -6.82 -9.28 7.81
CA ARG A 164 -6.27 -10.60 7.49
C ARG A 164 -7.38 -11.57 7.08
N ASN A 165 -7.22 -12.17 5.92
CA ASN A 165 -8.13 -13.21 5.44
C ASN A 165 -7.86 -14.53 6.19
N ARG A 166 -8.69 -14.82 7.18
CA ARG A 166 -8.65 -16.06 7.98
C ARG A 166 -9.58 -17.16 7.43
N THR A 167 -10.22 -16.91 6.29
CA THR A 167 -11.15 -17.83 5.66
C THR A 167 -10.45 -18.72 4.63
N GLN A 168 -11.19 -19.69 4.09
CA GLN A 168 -10.74 -20.49 2.96
C GLN A 168 -10.85 -19.79 1.61
N GLN A 169 -11.50 -18.63 1.55
CA GLN A 169 -11.59 -17.84 0.33
C GLN A 169 -10.20 -17.41 -0.14
N LEU A 170 -10.03 -17.34 -1.45
CA LEU A 170 -8.80 -16.89 -2.08
C LEU A 170 -8.49 -15.45 -1.69
N LEU A 171 -9.48 -14.56 -1.80
CA LEU A 171 -9.46 -13.16 -1.39
C LEU A 171 -10.76 -12.77 -0.71
N LEU A 172 -10.71 -11.93 0.30
CA LEU A 172 -11.88 -11.21 0.80
C LEU A 172 -12.28 -10.09 -0.18
N PRO A 173 -13.48 -9.48 -0.03
CA PRO A 173 -13.84 -8.30 -0.81
C PRO A 173 -12.79 -7.20 -0.69
N LEU A 174 -12.36 -6.65 -1.83
CA LEU A 174 -11.34 -5.60 -1.85
C LEU A 174 -11.98 -4.25 -1.56
N LYS A 175 -11.28 -3.44 -0.76
CA LYS A 175 -11.59 -2.04 -0.53
C LYS A 175 -11.10 -1.17 -1.69
N LYS A 176 -11.82 -0.09 -1.99
CA LYS A 176 -11.56 0.82 -3.13
C LYS A 176 -10.29 1.67 -2.96
N GLY A 177 -9.73 1.76 -1.75
CA GLY A 177 -8.64 2.68 -1.40
C GLY A 177 -7.39 2.54 -2.26
N ALA A 178 -6.99 1.31 -2.63
CA ALA A 178 -5.77 1.09 -3.42
C ALA A 178 -5.88 1.71 -4.83
N VAL A 179 -7.01 1.54 -5.50
CA VAL A 179 -7.27 2.12 -6.83
C VAL A 179 -7.38 3.63 -6.74
N TYR A 180 -8.11 4.14 -5.74
CA TYR A 180 -8.25 5.58 -5.52
C TYR A 180 -6.89 6.26 -5.27
N VAL A 181 -6.07 5.70 -4.40
CA VAL A 181 -4.70 6.20 -4.12
C VAL A 181 -3.85 6.21 -5.39
N SER A 182 -3.92 5.16 -6.20
CA SER A 182 -3.21 5.09 -7.49
C SER A 182 -3.68 6.17 -8.47
N GLN A 183 -4.99 6.37 -8.62
CA GLN A 183 -5.55 7.39 -9.52
C GLN A 183 -5.14 8.81 -9.10
N VAL A 184 -5.28 9.16 -7.81
CA VAL A 184 -4.95 10.51 -7.33
C VAL A 184 -3.46 10.79 -7.38
N SER A 185 -2.62 9.84 -6.97
CA SER A 185 -1.17 9.99 -7.02
C SER A 185 -0.59 9.86 -8.43
N GLN A 186 -1.36 9.33 -9.39
CA GLN A 186 -0.92 8.95 -10.74
C GLN A 186 0.27 7.99 -10.70
N LYS A 187 0.28 7.09 -9.72
CA LYS A 187 1.31 6.05 -9.58
C LYS A 187 0.73 4.68 -9.91
N PRO A 188 1.49 3.83 -10.63
CA PRO A 188 1.01 2.51 -10.97
C PRO A 188 0.90 1.61 -9.75
N VAL A 189 0.03 0.62 -9.84
CA VAL A 189 -0.08 -0.49 -8.89
C VAL A 189 0.79 -1.65 -9.35
N VAL A 190 1.54 -2.25 -8.43
CA VAL A 190 2.19 -3.55 -8.64
C VAL A 190 1.48 -4.58 -7.76
N PRO A 191 0.71 -5.50 -8.34
CA PRO A 191 0.02 -6.53 -7.60
C PRO A 191 0.99 -7.65 -7.19
N ILE A 192 0.86 -8.12 -5.96
CA ILE A 192 1.70 -9.18 -5.39
C ILE A 192 0.82 -10.22 -4.73
N ALA A 193 0.97 -11.47 -5.12
CA ALA A 193 0.32 -12.60 -4.48
C ALA A 193 1.28 -13.32 -3.53
N ILE A 194 0.80 -13.62 -2.32
CA ILE A 194 1.56 -14.38 -1.32
C ILE A 194 0.78 -15.64 -0.94
N LYS A 195 1.46 -16.79 -0.98
CA LYS A 195 0.91 -18.04 -0.51
C LYS A 195 1.95 -18.82 0.31
N LYS A 196 1.51 -19.52 1.34
CA LYS A 196 2.39 -20.29 2.24
C LYS A 196 2.08 -21.76 2.18
N TYR A 197 3.11 -22.57 1.96
CA TYR A 197 3.07 -24.03 1.97
C TYR A 197 4.05 -24.55 3.03
N GLY A 198 3.54 -25.05 4.13
CA GLY A 198 4.39 -25.48 5.22
C GLY A 198 5.38 -24.39 5.67
N ARG A 199 6.67 -24.63 5.44
CA ARG A 199 7.77 -23.69 5.73
C ARG A 199 8.26 -22.89 4.51
N LYS A 200 7.50 -22.90 3.41
CA LYS A 200 7.82 -22.17 2.19
C LYS A 200 6.79 -21.06 1.94
N TYR A 201 7.26 -19.83 1.68
CA TYR A 201 6.45 -18.79 1.05
C TYR A 201 6.74 -18.74 -0.44
N VAL A 202 5.69 -18.63 -1.22
CA VAL A 202 5.76 -18.32 -2.65
C VAL A 202 5.17 -16.92 -2.83
N VAL A 203 5.92 -16.06 -3.48
CA VAL A 203 5.54 -14.67 -3.78
C VAL A 203 5.54 -14.51 -5.29
N ASN A 204 4.40 -14.14 -5.87
CA ASN A 204 4.25 -13.91 -7.30
C ASN A 204 3.96 -12.45 -7.56
N ILE A 205 4.85 -11.78 -8.31
CA ILE A 205 4.80 -10.36 -8.62
C ILE A 205 4.20 -10.22 -10.02
N GLY A 206 3.09 -9.49 -10.11
CA GLY A 206 2.42 -9.20 -11.38
C GLY A 206 3.00 -7.99 -12.11
N ASN A 207 2.55 -7.82 -13.34
CA ASN A 207 2.87 -6.63 -14.11
C ASN A 207 2.24 -5.38 -13.50
N LYS A 208 2.91 -4.22 -13.66
CA LYS A 208 2.36 -2.94 -13.23
C LYS A 208 1.04 -2.63 -13.93
N ILE A 209 0.11 -2.08 -13.18
CA ILE A 209 -1.22 -1.68 -13.63
C ILE A 209 -1.35 -0.17 -13.49
N VAL A 210 -1.78 0.50 -14.54
CA VAL A 210 -2.18 1.91 -14.49
C VAL A 210 -3.70 1.97 -14.36
N PHE A 211 -4.19 2.73 -13.38
CA PHE A 211 -5.61 3.05 -13.21
C PHE A 211 -5.82 4.50 -13.63
N GLU A 212 -6.42 4.68 -14.81
CA GLU A 212 -6.71 6.01 -15.33
C GLU A 212 -7.83 6.70 -14.52
N THR A 213 -7.76 8.03 -14.42
CA THR A 213 -8.76 8.80 -13.66
C THR A 213 -10.17 8.68 -14.23
N LYS A 214 -10.31 8.44 -15.53
CA LYS A 214 -11.60 8.19 -16.21
C LYS A 214 -12.23 6.83 -15.82
N GLU A 215 -11.43 5.84 -15.43
CA GLU A 215 -11.95 4.56 -14.96
C GLU A 215 -12.67 4.74 -13.61
N SER A 216 -13.83 4.11 -13.42
CA SER A 216 -14.46 4.16 -12.10
C SER A 216 -13.61 3.38 -11.09
N VAL A 217 -13.52 3.89 -9.84
CA VAL A 217 -12.77 3.22 -8.78
C VAL A 217 -13.30 1.81 -8.52
N ARG A 218 -14.63 1.64 -8.70
CA ARG A 218 -15.28 0.32 -8.56
C ARG A 218 -14.81 -0.64 -9.66
N ALA A 219 -14.82 -0.23 -10.92
CA ALA A 219 -14.37 -1.07 -12.03
C ALA A 219 -12.89 -1.44 -11.89
N GLY A 220 -12.04 -0.44 -11.56
CA GLY A 220 -10.63 -0.67 -11.28
C GLY A 220 -10.41 -1.66 -10.12
N THR A 221 -11.25 -1.60 -9.07
CA THR A 221 -11.15 -2.55 -7.94
C THR A 221 -11.53 -3.97 -8.36
N VAL A 222 -12.53 -4.13 -9.21
CA VAL A 222 -12.89 -5.45 -9.77
C VAL A 222 -11.75 -6.00 -10.65
N ARG A 223 -11.18 -5.17 -11.51
CA ARG A 223 -10.03 -5.52 -12.35
C ARG A 223 -8.82 -5.93 -11.50
N LEU A 224 -8.50 -5.17 -10.46
CA LEU A 224 -7.43 -5.49 -9.53
C LEU A 224 -7.66 -6.83 -8.82
N ARG A 225 -8.91 -7.11 -8.41
CA ARG A 225 -9.28 -8.39 -7.80
C ARG A 225 -8.99 -9.56 -8.73
N HIS A 226 -9.44 -9.51 -9.99
CA HIS A 226 -9.23 -10.58 -10.96
C HIS A 226 -7.73 -10.84 -11.21
N ILE A 227 -6.93 -9.77 -11.27
CA ILE A 227 -5.47 -9.89 -11.44
C ILE A 227 -4.82 -10.57 -10.22
N LEU A 228 -5.21 -10.17 -9.00
CA LEU A 228 -4.67 -10.80 -7.78
C LEU A 228 -5.12 -12.25 -7.64
N GLU A 229 -6.37 -12.58 -8.02
CA GLU A 229 -6.85 -13.96 -8.05
C GLU A 229 -6.06 -14.80 -9.07
N GLY A 230 -5.81 -14.28 -10.27
CA GLY A 230 -4.97 -14.93 -11.26
C GLY A 230 -3.57 -15.24 -10.73
N LEU A 231 -2.90 -14.25 -10.15
CA LEU A 231 -1.57 -14.44 -9.54
C LEU A 231 -1.55 -15.46 -8.40
N LEU A 232 -2.64 -15.55 -7.61
CA LEU A 232 -2.79 -16.53 -6.53
C LEU A 232 -3.05 -17.94 -7.04
N LEU A 233 -3.68 -18.09 -8.21
CA LEU A 233 -3.92 -19.39 -8.84
C LEU A 233 -2.68 -19.97 -9.51
N GLU A 234 -1.72 -19.11 -9.91
CA GLU A 234 -0.43 -19.51 -10.50
C GLU A 234 0.57 -20.10 -9.48
N ILE A 235 0.27 -19.98 -8.17
CA ILE A 235 1.16 -20.40 -7.08
C ILE A 235 0.52 -21.32 -6.07
#